data_7c44ac8aa332b90a70f6476fbae283d0
#
_entry.id   7c44ac8aa332b90a70f6476fbae283d0
#
_cell.length_a   1.000
_cell.length_b   1.000
_cell.length_c   1.000
_cell.angle_alpha   90.00
_cell.angle_beta   90.00
_cell.angle_gamma   90.00
#
_symmetry.space_group_name_H-M   'P 1'
#
loop_
_entity.id
_entity.type
_entity.pdbx_description
1 polymer ?
#
loop_
_entity_poly.entity_id
_entity_poly.type
_entity_poly.pdbx_seq_one_letter_code
_entity_poly.pdbx_strand_id
1 'polypeptide(L)' 'MPREAEGYRPELEQILTYFPGRRVLSMKEVMEYTGKSRHWLLNRGIRCEISAVQLALLLTKLNQ' A
#
# COMPACT_ATOMS: atom_id res chain seq x y z
N MET A 1 -10.30 16.60 -15.50
CA MET A 1 -10.30 15.71 -14.32
C MET A 1 -8.93 15.06 -14.17
N PRO A 2 -8.41 15.05 -12.95
CA PRO A 2 -7.18 14.32 -12.75
C PRO A 2 -7.42 12.83 -12.99
N ARG A 3 -6.51 12.22 -13.66
CA ARG A 3 -6.57 10.80 -13.96
C ARG A 3 -5.93 10.01 -12.85
N GLU A 4 -6.59 8.92 -12.44
CA GLU A 4 -5.95 8.01 -11.52
C GLU A 4 -4.71 7.42 -12.18
N ALA A 5 -3.66 7.19 -11.40
CA ALA A 5 -2.48 6.49 -11.91
C ALA A 5 -2.89 5.11 -12.39
N GLU A 6 -2.34 4.69 -13.52
CA GLU A 6 -2.62 3.38 -14.08
C GLU A 6 -2.21 2.31 -13.08
N GLY A 7 -3.12 1.39 -12.80
CA GLY A 7 -2.88 0.32 -11.85
C GLY A 7 -3.29 0.65 -10.42
N TYR A 8 -3.66 1.91 -10.14
CA TYR A 8 -4.02 2.31 -8.78
C TYR A 8 -5.27 1.58 -8.27
N ARG A 9 -6.33 1.60 -9.07
CA ARG A 9 -7.61 1.02 -8.63
C ARG A 9 -7.51 -0.50 -8.41
N PRO A 10 -6.92 -1.27 -9.32
CA PRO A 10 -6.73 -2.70 -9.08
C PRO A 10 -5.88 -2.97 -7.84
N GLU A 11 -4.84 -2.17 -7.62
CA GLU A 11 -3.98 -2.34 -6.45
C GLU A 11 -4.75 -2.09 -5.16
N LEU A 12 -5.55 -1.01 -5.14
CA LEU A 12 -6.37 -0.69 -3.98
C LEU A 12 -7.38 -1.81 -3.69
N GLU A 13 -8.02 -2.33 -4.73
CA GLU A 13 -8.98 -3.41 -4.58
C GLU A 13 -8.34 -4.68 -4.02
N GLN A 14 -7.12 -4.99 -4.45
CA GLN A 14 -6.39 -6.13 -3.92
C GLN A 14 -6.11 -5.95 -2.43
N ILE A 15 -5.68 -4.76 -2.04
CA ILE A 15 -5.39 -4.47 -0.64
C ILE A 15 -6.66 -4.61 0.21
N LEU A 16 -7.77 -4.06 -0.26
CA LEU A 16 -9.03 -4.13 0.48
C LEU A 16 -9.57 -5.55 0.56
N THR A 17 -9.29 -6.36 -0.45
CA THR A 17 -9.67 -7.76 -0.44
C THR A 17 -8.81 -8.57 0.54
N TYR A 18 -7.53 -8.27 0.59
CA TYR A 18 -6.60 -8.94 1.50
C TYR A 18 -6.90 -8.58 2.96
N PHE A 19 -7.28 -7.32 3.20
CA PHE A 19 -7.59 -6.83 4.54
C PHE A 19 -9.02 -6.28 4.58
N PRO A 20 -10.04 -7.16 4.59
CA PRO A 20 -11.43 -6.71 4.53
C PRO A 20 -11.78 -5.80 5.71
N GLY A 21 -12.41 -4.66 5.41
CA GLY A 21 -12.84 -3.73 6.44
C GLY A 21 -11.75 -2.90 7.07
N ARG A 22 -10.52 -2.99 6.57
CA ARG A 22 -9.38 -2.24 7.11
C ARG A 22 -9.07 -1.04 6.24
N ARG A 23 -9.01 0.13 6.85
CA ARG A 23 -8.64 1.36 6.16
C ARG A 23 -7.18 1.73 6.43
N VAL A 24 -6.70 1.36 7.60
CA VAL A 24 -5.33 1.64 8.02
C VAL A 24 -4.67 0.32 8.33
N LEU A 25 -3.45 0.14 7.83
CA LEU A 25 -2.69 -1.10 7.99
C LEU A 25 -1.47 -0.82 8.84
N SER A 26 -1.16 -1.76 9.73
CA SER A 26 0.05 -1.66 10.55
C SER A 26 1.28 -2.01 9.71
N MET A 27 2.44 -1.65 10.24
CA MET A 27 3.72 -2.01 9.60
C MET A 27 3.80 -3.51 9.36
N LYS A 28 3.41 -4.30 10.36
CA LYS A 28 3.44 -5.75 10.26
C LYS A 28 2.56 -6.26 9.12
N GLU A 29 1.36 -5.71 9.01
CA GLU A 29 0.43 -6.08 7.95
C GLU A 29 0.98 -5.72 6.58
N VAL A 30 1.59 -4.55 6.46
CA VAL A 30 2.19 -4.11 5.20
C VAL A 30 3.37 -5.00 4.82
N MET A 31 4.21 -5.37 5.79
CA MET A 31 5.32 -6.27 5.56
C MET A 31 4.83 -7.62 5.03
N GLU A 32 3.78 -8.14 5.65
CA GLU A 32 3.21 -9.42 5.25
C GLU A 32 2.63 -9.36 3.84
N TYR A 33 1.92 -8.29 3.55
CA TYR A 33 1.29 -8.11 2.23
C TYR A 33 2.32 -7.93 1.11
N THR A 34 3.32 -7.08 1.34
CA THR A 34 4.30 -6.75 0.31
C THR A 34 5.44 -7.74 0.23
N GLY A 35 5.69 -8.48 1.30
CA GLY A 35 6.85 -9.36 1.37
C GLY A 35 8.16 -8.61 1.55
N LYS A 36 8.10 -7.32 1.89
CA LYS A 36 9.28 -6.49 2.04
C LYS A 36 9.68 -6.35 3.50
N SER A 37 10.96 -6.03 3.74
CA SER A 37 11.45 -5.84 5.09
C SER A 37 10.99 -4.51 5.67
N ARG A 38 11.06 -4.42 7.00
CA ARG A 38 10.75 -3.18 7.69
C ARG A 38 11.66 -2.04 7.22
N HIS A 39 12.94 -2.34 7.02
CA HIS A 39 13.90 -1.35 6.57
C HIS A 39 13.51 -0.77 5.20
N TRP A 40 13.08 -1.65 4.31
CA TRP A 40 12.62 -1.23 3.00
C TRP A 40 11.43 -0.27 3.10
N LEU A 41 10.48 -0.58 3.99
CA LEU A 41 9.30 0.26 4.19
C LEU A 41 9.67 1.60 4.81
N LEU A 42 10.59 1.60 5.76
CA LEU A 42 11.06 2.85 6.38
C LEU A 42 11.68 3.77 5.34
N ASN A 43 12.44 3.21 4.40
CA ASN A 43 13.05 3.98 3.32
C ASN A 43 12.01 4.58 2.38
N ARG A 44 10.80 4.04 2.37
CA ARG A 44 9.70 4.58 1.57
C ARG A 44 8.82 5.55 2.34
N GLY A 45 9.19 5.86 3.58
CA GLY A 45 8.44 6.81 4.39
C GLY A 45 7.35 6.19 5.25
N ILE A 46 7.23 4.88 5.25
CA ILE A 46 6.26 4.18 6.09
C ILE A 46 6.90 3.93 7.45
N ARG A 47 6.35 4.56 8.49
CA ARG A 47 6.96 4.48 9.82
C ARG A 47 6.30 3.46 10.73
N CYS A 48 4.99 3.56 10.91
CA CYS A 48 4.28 2.64 11.79
C CYS A 48 3.00 2.14 11.17
N GLU A 49 2.27 3.00 10.49
CA GLU A 49 1.04 2.60 9.83
C GLU A 49 0.83 3.43 8.57
N ILE A 50 0.02 2.93 7.67
CA ILE A 50 -0.26 3.60 6.41
C ILE A 50 -1.70 3.27 6.02
N SER A 51 -2.38 4.23 5.40
CA SER A 51 -3.72 3.97 4.89
C SER A 51 -3.66 3.09 3.65
N ALA A 52 -4.74 2.33 3.42
CA ALA A 52 -4.81 1.47 2.24
C ALA A 52 -4.65 2.29 0.95
N VAL A 53 -5.23 3.48 0.92
CA VAL A 53 -5.14 4.36 -0.24
C VAL A 53 -3.68 4.77 -0.50
N GLN A 54 -2.96 5.16 0.54
CA GLN A 54 -1.56 5.57 0.39
C GLN A 54 -0.68 4.40 0.00
N LEU A 55 -0.95 3.23 0.55
CA LEU A 55 -0.20 2.03 0.17
C LEU A 55 -0.43 1.71 -1.30
N ALA A 56 -1.67 1.82 -1.77
CA ALA A 56 -1.98 1.58 -3.18
C ALA A 56 -1.24 2.56 -4.08
N LEU A 57 -1.19 3.83 -3.70
CA LEU A 57 -0.46 4.84 -4.46
C LEU A 57 1.03 4.54 -4.50
N LEU A 58 1.59 4.15 -3.37
CA LEU A 58 3.02 3.83 -3.28
C LEU A 58 3.37 2.65 -4.18
N LEU A 59 2.58 1.58 -4.11
CA LEU A 59 2.84 0.39 -4.92
C LEU A 59 2.65 0.66 -6.40
N THR A 60 1.66 1.50 -6.74
CA THR A 60 1.44 1.88 -8.13
C THR A 60 2.65 2.63 -8.69
N LYS A 61 3.22 3.55 -7.91
CA LYS A 61 4.42 4.29 -8.33
C LYS A 61 5.61 3.37 -8.52
N LEU A 62 5.75 2.37 -7.66
CA LEU A 62 6.88 1.46 -7.76
C LEU A 62 6.79 0.56 -8.99
N ASN A 63 5.59 0.30 -9.46
CA ASN A 63 5.37 -0.55 -10.63
C ASN A 63 5.47 0.22 -11.95
N GLN A 64 5.65 1.51 -11.88
CA GLN A 64 5.92 2.34 -13.05
C GLN A 64 7.43 2.56 -13.19
#